data_4867ccdbef6e01235f285256a2128784
#
_entry.id   4867ccdbef6e01235f285256a2128784
#
_cell.length_a   1.000
_cell.length_b   1.000
_cell.length_c   1.000
_cell.angle_alpha   90.00
_cell.angle_beta   90.00
_cell.angle_gamma   90.00
#
_symmetry.space_group_name_H-M   'P 1'
#
loop_
_entity.id
_entity.type
_entity.pdbx_description
1 polymer ?
#
loop_
_entity_poly.entity_id
_entity_poly.type
_entity_poly.pdbx_seq_one_letter_code
_entity_poly.pdbx_strand_id
1 'polypeptide(L)'
;MRRLVVLLTAVLAALALSPALPATAAPGTPVVFVHGYTGSASNWTTAISVFRAGGYASSELFAYEYNSYGNNITNAQGLATYVSQVRARTGAAQVDIVNHSMGGLVSQWYLKQLGGNQYVRHLASIAGANHGTTAAGACLIYVTCQQMYPGSSFINTLSSGDETPGSTRYGTWYSPCDGVIVPYTSTTLSGATNNYVVCQTHLGFLTDTGTLTQIRSFLAT
;
A
#
# COMPACT_ATOMS: atom_id res chain seq x y z
N MET A 1 54.27 -67.28 29.38
CA MET A 1 52.92 -66.82 28.87
C MET A 1 52.70 -65.41 29.34
N ARG A 2 52.94 -64.41 28.49
CA ARG A 2 52.69 -62.96 28.79
C ARG A 2 51.35 -62.64 28.21
N ARG A 3 50.41 -62.20 29.06
CA ARG A 3 49.08 -61.67 28.63
C ARG A 3 49.22 -60.19 28.31
N LEU A 4 48.95 -59.81 27.05
CA LEU A 4 48.89 -58.44 26.58
C LEU A 4 47.49 -57.94 26.93
N VAL A 5 47.42 -56.90 27.74
CA VAL A 5 46.17 -56.15 28.02
C VAL A 5 46.08 -54.97 27.04
N VAL A 6 45.14 -54.98 26.12
CA VAL A 6 44.87 -53.87 25.20
C VAL A 6 43.81 -52.97 25.88
N LEU A 7 44.21 -51.76 26.24
CA LEU A 7 43.33 -50.70 26.71
C LEU A 7 42.71 -49.98 25.51
N LEU A 8 41.41 -50.16 25.29
CA LEU A 8 40.63 -49.37 24.33
C LEU A 8 40.24 -48.02 25.00
N THR A 9 40.84 -46.93 24.56
CA THR A 9 40.41 -45.57 24.92
C THR A 9 39.31 -45.15 23.97
N ALA A 10 38.08 -45.06 24.48
CA ALA A 10 36.95 -44.47 23.75
C ALA A 10 37.01 -42.96 23.79
N VAL A 11 37.24 -42.31 22.63
CA VAL A 11 37.14 -40.88 22.47
C VAL A 11 35.69 -40.51 22.22
N LEU A 12 35.01 -39.90 23.20
CA LEU A 12 33.69 -39.28 23.02
C LEU A 12 33.91 -37.93 22.32
N ALA A 13 33.53 -37.86 21.04
CA ALA A 13 33.37 -36.60 20.33
C ALA A 13 32.07 -35.90 20.74
N ALA A 14 32.15 -34.86 21.57
CA ALA A 14 31.02 -34.01 21.90
C ALA A 14 30.68 -33.15 20.67
N LEU A 15 29.60 -33.48 19.95
CA LEU A 15 29.00 -32.60 18.97
C LEU A 15 28.39 -31.36 19.70
N ALA A 16 29.03 -30.23 19.62
CA ALA A 16 28.46 -28.97 20.04
C ALA A 16 27.31 -28.59 19.07
N LEU A 17 26.06 -28.73 19.52
CA LEU A 17 24.93 -28.12 18.84
C LEU A 17 25.05 -26.58 18.98
N SER A 18 25.52 -25.91 17.93
CA SER A 18 25.40 -24.46 17.85
C SER A 18 23.92 -24.09 17.75
N PRO A 19 23.38 -23.16 18.58
CA PRO A 19 22.02 -22.68 18.41
C PRO A 19 21.93 -22.02 17.02
N ALA A 20 21.01 -22.52 16.20
CA ALA A 20 20.69 -21.87 14.93
C ALA A 20 20.20 -20.46 15.23
N LEU A 21 20.86 -19.45 14.70
CA LEU A 21 20.35 -18.08 14.71
C LEU A 21 18.94 -18.09 14.07
N PRO A 22 17.95 -17.38 14.64
CA PRO A 22 16.66 -17.27 14.01
C PRO A 22 16.85 -16.75 12.58
N ALA A 23 16.35 -17.49 11.61
CA ALA A 23 16.37 -17.07 10.22
C ALA A 23 15.63 -15.74 10.16
N THR A 24 16.34 -14.66 9.83
CA THR A 24 15.70 -13.38 9.50
C THR A 24 14.81 -13.67 8.30
N ALA A 25 13.50 -13.47 8.46
CA ALA A 25 12.57 -13.56 7.33
C ALA A 25 13.12 -12.71 6.18
N ALA A 26 13.09 -13.25 4.97
CA ALA A 26 13.47 -12.47 3.80
C ALA A 26 12.64 -11.18 3.78
N PRO A 27 13.24 -10.00 3.45
CA PRO A 27 12.51 -8.76 3.40
C PRO A 27 11.26 -8.93 2.53
N GLY A 28 10.08 -8.63 3.07
CA GLY A 28 8.83 -8.59 2.32
C GLY A 28 8.87 -7.42 1.31
N THR A 29 7.90 -7.38 0.41
CA THR A 29 7.75 -6.20 -0.46
C THR A 29 7.36 -5.00 0.41
N PRO A 30 8.10 -3.87 0.37
CA PRO A 30 7.78 -2.70 1.19
C PRO A 30 6.45 -2.10 0.77
N VAL A 31 5.71 -1.57 1.74
CA VAL A 31 4.40 -0.96 1.56
C VAL A 31 4.51 0.55 1.71
N VAL A 32 4.02 1.30 0.72
CA VAL A 32 3.90 2.76 0.75
C VAL A 32 2.44 3.14 0.95
N PHE A 33 2.15 3.84 2.04
CA PHE A 33 0.83 4.35 2.38
C PHE A 33 0.68 5.79 1.89
N VAL A 34 -0.45 6.11 1.22
CA VAL A 34 -0.72 7.43 0.61
C VAL A 34 -2.05 7.97 1.15
N HIS A 35 -2.00 9.00 1.99
CA HIS A 35 -3.18 9.58 2.64
C HIS A 35 -4.09 10.38 1.68
N GLY A 36 -5.24 10.81 2.18
CA GLY A 36 -6.23 11.60 1.43
C GLY A 36 -6.12 13.12 1.66
N TYR A 37 -7.12 13.85 1.16
CA TYR A 37 -7.29 15.28 1.38
C TYR A 37 -7.39 15.60 2.88
N THR A 38 -6.75 16.66 3.33
CA THR A 38 -6.58 17.06 4.74
C THR A 38 -5.89 16.04 5.64
N GLY A 39 -5.46 14.90 5.09
CA GLY A 39 -4.76 13.85 5.82
C GLY A 39 -3.27 14.12 6.00
N SER A 40 -2.62 13.14 6.63
CA SER A 40 -1.18 13.09 6.84
C SER A 40 -0.70 11.65 6.96
N ALA A 41 0.61 11.44 7.04
CA ALA A 41 1.20 10.11 7.29
C ALA A 41 0.67 9.46 8.57
N SER A 42 0.24 10.23 9.58
CA SER A 42 -0.31 9.71 10.84
C SER A 42 -1.64 8.97 10.69
N ASN A 43 -2.37 9.16 9.60
CA ASN A 43 -3.60 8.43 9.30
C ASN A 43 -3.37 6.91 9.22
N TRP A 44 -2.15 6.46 9.00
CA TRP A 44 -1.81 5.06 8.79
C TRP A 44 -1.38 4.29 10.05
N THR A 45 -1.48 4.91 11.23
CA THR A 45 -1.06 4.29 12.51
C THR A 45 -1.73 2.94 12.75
N THR A 46 -3.05 2.82 12.54
CA THR A 46 -3.78 1.56 12.71
C THR A 46 -3.37 0.54 11.64
N ALA A 47 -3.28 0.95 10.38
CA ALA A 47 -2.85 0.07 9.29
C ALA A 47 -1.44 -0.49 9.56
N ILE A 48 -0.49 0.36 9.93
CA ILE A 48 0.87 -0.04 10.30
C ILE A 48 0.85 -1.07 11.43
N SER A 49 0.01 -0.88 12.45
CA SER A 49 -0.14 -1.84 13.56
C SER A 49 -0.68 -3.18 13.08
N VAL A 50 -1.71 -3.20 12.21
CA VAL A 50 -2.30 -4.41 11.62
C VAL A 50 -1.28 -5.14 10.74
N PHE A 51 -0.50 -4.41 9.96
CA PHE A 51 0.53 -5.00 9.09
C PHE A 51 1.67 -5.59 9.92
N ARG A 52 2.13 -4.89 10.97
CA ARG A 52 3.14 -5.41 11.89
C ARG A 52 2.66 -6.68 12.62
N ALA A 53 1.43 -6.70 13.10
CA ALA A 53 0.82 -7.89 13.68
C ALA A 53 0.74 -9.05 12.68
N GLY A 54 0.71 -8.76 11.38
CA GLY A 54 0.75 -9.71 10.27
C GLY A 54 2.14 -10.11 9.80
N GLY A 55 3.21 -9.69 10.49
CA GLY A 55 4.59 -10.13 10.21
C GLY A 55 5.45 -9.13 9.43
N TYR A 56 4.90 -7.97 9.00
CA TYR A 56 5.74 -6.93 8.38
C TYR A 56 6.69 -6.30 9.39
N ALA A 57 7.95 -6.13 9.02
CA ALA A 57 8.89 -5.35 9.80
C ALA A 57 8.57 -3.83 9.71
N SER A 58 8.92 -3.06 10.74
CA SER A 58 8.73 -1.60 10.68
C SER A 58 9.53 -0.94 9.55
N SER A 59 10.63 -1.55 9.13
CA SER A 59 11.47 -1.11 8.02
C SER A 59 10.88 -1.38 6.64
N GLU A 60 9.72 -2.04 6.56
CA GLU A 60 8.99 -2.34 5.32
C GLU A 60 7.75 -1.45 5.16
N LEU A 61 7.40 -0.61 6.15
CA LEU A 61 6.19 0.18 6.18
C LEU A 61 6.51 1.68 6.13
N PHE A 62 6.08 2.35 5.07
CA PHE A 62 6.43 3.72 4.75
C PHE A 62 5.17 4.55 4.51
N ALA A 63 5.00 5.66 5.21
CA ALA A 63 3.90 6.57 4.98
C ALA A 63 4.40 7.82 4.24
N TYR A 64 3.84 8.07 3.05
CA TYR A 64 4.19 9.21 2.23
C TYR A 64 3.46 10.46 2.73
N GLU A 65 4.22 11.49 3.11
CA GLU A 65 3.72 12.80 3.50
C GLU A 65 3.79 13.77 2.32
N TYR A 66 2.69 14.48 2.05
CA TYR A 66 2.61 15.43 0.96
C TYR A 66 1.58 16.54 1.22
N ASN A 67 1.66 17.64 0.47
CA ASN A 67 0.69 18.74 0.57
C ASN A 67 -0.66 18.34 -0.06
N SER A 68 -1.61 17.91 0.75
CA SER A 68 -2.93 17.47 0.31
C SER A 68 -3.83 18.61 -0.25
N TYR A 69 -3.46 19.86 -0.09
CA TYR A 69 -4.12 21.03 -0.70
C TYR A 69 -3.50 21.41 -2.05
N GLY A 70 -2.36 20.82 -2.38
CA GLY A 70 -1.58 21.11 -3.58
C GLY A 70 -2.08 20.39 -4.83
N ASN A 71 -1.34 20.56 -5.90
CA ASN A 71 -1.63 19.94 -7.19
C ASN A 71 -1.31 18.42 -7.13
N ASN A 72 -2.28 17.56 -7.48
CA ASN A 72 -2.12 16.12 -7.43
C ASN A 72 -1.08 15.58 -8.44
N ILE A 73 -0.81 16.27 -9.54
CA ILE A 73 0.28 15.92 -10.46
C ILE A 73 1.63 16.08 -9.74
N THR A 74 1.83 17.21 -9.06
CA THR A 74 3.04 17.45 -8.27
C THR A 74 3.18 16.44 -7.13
N ASN A 75 2.06 16.13 -6.45
CA ASN A 75 2.03 15.11 -5.41
C ASN A 75 2.41 13.72 -5.96
N ALA A 76 1.95 13.37 -7.16
CA ALA A 76 2.31 12.11 -7.83
C ALA A 76 3.79 12.07 -8.25
N GLN A 77 4.37 13.18 -8.67
CA GLN A 77 5.81 13.29 -8.94
C GLN A 77 6.63 13.11 -7.65
N GLY A 78 6.15 13.67 -6.54
CA GLY A 78 6.72 13.45 -5.21
C GLY A 78 6.63 11.97 -4.79
N LEU A 79 5.49 11.32 -5.04
CA LEU A 79 5.31 9.89 -4.79
C LEU A 79 6.27 9.04 -5.62
N ALA A 80 6.49 9.38 -6.89
CA ALA A 80 7.48 8.69 -7.74
C ALA A 80 8.88 8.75 -7.13
N THR A 81 9.29 9.93 -6.68
CA THR A 81 10.56 10.13 -5.99
C THR A 81 10.63 9.33 -4.68
N TYR A 82 9.56 9.38 -3.88
CA TYR A 82 9.49 8.66 -2.62
C TYR A 82 9.57 7.13 -2.82
N VAL A 83 8.85 6.57 -3.78
CA VAL A 83 8.93 5.14 -4.13
C VAL A 83 10.35 4.77 -4.57
N SER A 84 11.02 5.61 -5.37
CA SER A 84 12.42 5.39 -5.75
C SER A 84 13.35 5.32 -4.52
N GLN A 85 13.17 6.23 -3.55
CA GLN A 85 13.92 6.25 -2.29
C GLN A 85 13.65 5.00 -1.43
N VAL A 86 12.38 4.59 -1.32
CA VAL A 86 12.00 3.36 -0.58
C VAL A 86 12.67 2.14 -1.20
N ARG A 87 12.61 2.01 -2.53
CA ARG A 87 13.27 0.91 -3.26
C ARG A 87 14.78 0.91 -3.05
N ALA A 88 15.44 2.05 -3.16
CA ALA A 88 16.86 2.17 -2.91
C ALA A 88 17.25 1.82 -1.46
N ARG A 89 16.42 2.24 -0.49
CA ARG A 89 16.65 1.99 0.94
C ARG A 89 16.44 0.54 1.34
N THR A 90 15.50 -0.15 0.70
CA THR A 90 15.13 -1.54 1.04
C THR A 90 15.79 -2.58 0.14
N GLY A 91 16.37 -2.17 -1.00
CA GLY A 91 16.87 -3.07 -2.03
C GLY A 91 15.74 -3.75 -2.84
N ALA A 92 14.47 -3.39 -2.62
CA ALA A 92 13.34 -4.02 -3.29
C ALA A 92 13.20 -3.55 -4.75
N ALA A 93 12.90 -4.48 -5.66
CA ALA A 93 12.62 -4.16 -7.05
C ALA A 93 11.29 -3.41 -7.23
N GLN A 94 10.30 -3.71 -6.40
CA GLN A 94 8.96 -3.13 -6.43
C GLN A 94 8.47 -2.83 -5.01
N VAL A 95 7.44 -2.00 -4.91
CA VAL A 95 6.69 -1.72 -3.69
C VAL A 95 5.22 -2.12 -3.86
N ASP A 96 4.50 -2.25 -2.76
CA ASP A 96 3.04 -2.22 -2.76
C ASP A 96 2.57 -0.83 -2.33
N ILE A 97 1.44 -0.37 -2.87
CA ILE A 97 0.82 0.90 -2.48
C ILE A 97 -0.54 0.64 -1.85
N VAL A 98 -0.79 1.26 -0.69
CA VAL A 98 -2.11 1.36 -0.07
C VAL A 98 -2.48 2.83 0.00
N ASN A 99 -3.56 3.22 -0.65
CA ASN A 99 -4.03 4.59 -0.63
C ASN A 99 -5.43 4.73 -0.01
N HIS A 100 -5.77 5.94 0.42
CA HIS A 100 -7.09 6.29 0.90
C HIS A 100 -7.57 7.58 0.22
N SER A 101 -8.87 7.61 -0.17
CA SER A 101 -9.52 8.83 -0.63
C SER A 101 -8.80 9.47 -1.84
N MET A 102 -8.50 10.78 -1.77
CA MET A 102 -7.73 11.50 -2.77
C MET A 102 -6.36 10.87 -3.07
N GLY A 103 -5.77 10.13 -2.12
CA GLY A 103 -4.54 9.38 -2.36
C GLY A 103 -4.64 8.38 -3.51
N GLY A 104 -5.86 7.94 -3.86
CA GLY A 104 -6.14 7.16 -5.05
C GLY A 104 -5.75 7.89 -6.33
N LEU A 105 -6.07 9.19 -6.43
CA LEU A 105 -5.74 10.04 -7.58
C LEU A 105 -4.22 10.21 -7.74
N VAL A 106 -3.53 10.48 -6.63
CA VAL A 106 -2.07 10.62 -6.59
C VAL A 106 -1.40 9.32 -7.04
N SER A 107 -1.87 8.19 -6.51
CA SER A 107 -1.34 6.88 -6.84
C SER A 107 -1.59 6.50 -8.30
N GLN A 108 -2.81 6.68 -8.80
CA GLN A 108 -3.15 6.36 -10.19
C GLN A 108 -2.38 7.23 -11.18
N TRP A 109 -2.24 8.54 -10.88
CA TRP A 109 -1.42 9.41 -11.75
C TRP A 109 0.02 8.92 -11.82
N TYR A 110 0.58 8.52 -10.68
CA TYR A 110 1.91 7.93 -10.64
C TYR A 110 2.00 6.66 -11.52
N LEU A 111 1.05 5.74 -11.37
CA LEU A 111 1.09 4.47 -12.11
C LEU A 111 0.87 4.66 -13.61
N LYS A 112 -0.12 5.49 -14.00
CA LYS A 112 -0.55 5.62 -15.41
C LYS A 112 0.30 6.62 -16.20
N GLN A 113 0.63 7.77 -15.60
CA GLN A 113 1.22 8.89 -16.33
C GLN A 113 2.73 9.01 -16.10
N LEU A 114 3.26 8.44 -15.01
CA LEU A 114 4.67 8.53 -14.67
C LEU A 114 5.39 7.16 -14.72
N GLY A 115 4.72 6.14 -15.27
CA GLY A 115 5.31 4.81 -15.44
C GLY A 115 5.52 4.04 -14.13
N GLY A 116 4.81 4.40 -13.07
CA GLY A 116 4.91 3.78 -11.75
C GLY A 116 4.50 2.31 -11.72
N ASN A 117 3.65 1.88 -12.68
CA ASN A 117 3.21 0.49 -12.83
C ASN A 117 4.35 -0.53 -13.02
N GLN A 118 5.55 -0.08 -13.41
CA GLN A 118 6.75 -0.93 -13.46
C GLN A 118 7.32 -1.21 -12.06
N TYR A 119 7.05 -0.35 -11.08
CA TYR A 119 7.64 -0.36 -9.75
C TYR A 119 6.63 -0.68 -8.64
N VAL A 120 5.36 -0.89 -8.99
CA VAL A 120 4.29 -1.21 -8.05
C VAL A 120 3.74 -2.59 -8.37
N ARG A 121 3.84 -3.51 -7.40
CA ARG A 121 3.34 -4.87 -7.51
C ARG A 121 1.83 -4.94 -7.29
N HIS A 122 1.35 -4.30 -6.21
CA HIS A 122 -0.07 -4.18 -5.87
C HIS A 122 -0.44 -2.74 -5.55
N LEU A 123 -1.64 -2.35 -5.98
CA LEU A 123 -2.32 -1.14 -5.56
C LEU A 123 -3.62 -1.50 -4.84
N ALA A 124 -3.71 -1.16 -3.55
CA ALA A 124 -4.94 -1.27 -2.76
C ALA A 124 -5.52 0.13 -2.52
N SER A 125 -6.71 0.40 -3.08
CA SER A 125 -7.38 1.70 -2.97
C SER A 125 -8.59 1.61 -2.04
N ILE A 126 -8.49 2.27 -0.89
CA ILE A 126 -9.51 2.32 0.15
C ILE A 126 -10.33 3.60 -0.02
N ALA A 127 -11.62 3.46 -0.27
CA ALA A 127 -12.51 4.63 -0.48
C ALA A 127 -11.87 5.67 -1.42
N GLY A 128 -11.16 5.20 -2.46
CA GLY A 128 -10.42 6.05 -3.38
C GLY A 128 -11.34 6.94 -4.21
N ALA A 129 -10.96 8.20 -4.40
CA ALA A 129 -11.68 9.12 -5.29
C ALA A 129 -11.36 8.83 -6.77
N ASN A 130 -11.29 7.57 -7.18
CA ASN A 130 -10.67 7.12 -8.42
C ASN A 130 -11.33 7.72 -9.68
N HIS A 131 -12.65 7.98 -9.63
CA HIS A 131 -13.40 8.73 -10.65
C HIS A 131 -13.91 10.09 -10.14
N GLY A 132 -13.27 10.61 -9.09
CA GLY A 132 -13.66 11.85 -8.43
C GLY A 132 -14.79 11.68 -7.42
N THR A 133 -15.18 12.81 -6.83
CA THR A 133 -16.34 12.91 -5.94
C THR A 133 -17.00 14.27 -6.05
N THR A 134 -18.35 14.30 -6.03
CA THR A 134 -19.09 15.57 -6.02
C THR A 134 -18.89 16.36 -4.74
N ALA A 135 -18.48 15.71 -3.62
CA ALA A 135 -18.14 16.38 -2.38
C ALA A 135 -16.95 17.37 -2.54
N ALA A 136 -16.08 17.19 -3.53
CA ALA A 136 -15.02 18.13 -3.87
C ALA A 136 -15.55 19.51 -4.28
N GLY A 137 -16.84 19.63 -4.65
CA GLY A 137 -17.49 20.91 -4.91
C GLY A 137 -17.45 21.89 -3.74
N ALA A 138 -17.32 21.39 -2.50
CA ALA A 138 -17.23 22.23 -1.30
C ALA A 138 -15.86 22.94 -1.11
N CYS A 139 -14.83 22.54 -1.90
CA CYS A 139 -13.44 23.04 -1.72
C CYS A 139 -12.77 23.45 -3.04
N LEU A 140 -13.52 23.86 -4.06
CA LEU A 140 -13.00 24.22 -5.40
C LEU A 140 -12.03 25.43 -5.41
N ILE A 141 -11.87 26.11 -4.31
CA ILE A 141 -10.81 27.14 -4.12
C ILE A 141 -9.41 26.49 -4.16
N TYR A 142 -9.29 25.21 -3.86
CA TYR A 142 -8.03 24.46 -3.93
C TYR A 142 -7.92 23.67 -5.23
N VAL A 143 -6.75 23.69 -5.86
CA VAL A 143 -6.48 22.98 -7.11
C VAL A 143 -6.71 21.46 -6.97
N THR A 144 -6.40 20.91 -5.83
CA THR A 144 -6.63 19.48 -5.54
C THR A 144 -8.11 19.11 -5.64
N CYS A 145 -9.03 19.97 -5.14
CA CYS A 145 -10.46 19.73 -5.20
C CYS A 145 -11.01 19.92 -6.64
N GLN A 146 -10.47 20.91 -7.38
CA GLN A 146 -10.77 21.08 -8.80
C GLN A 146 -10.41 19.81 -9.59
N GLN A 147 -9.24 19.23 -9.31
CA GLN A 147 -8.79 17.98 -9.93
C GLN A 147 -9.61 16.77 -9.51
N MET A 148 -10.10 16.74 -8.26
CA MET A 148 -10.91 15.65 -7.72
C MET A 148 -12.40 15.74 -8.12
N TYR A 149 -12.84 16.89 -8.65
CA TYR A 149 -14.25 17.04 -9.06
C TYR A 149 -14.54 16.21 -10.32
N PRO A 150 -15.66 15.45 -10.36
CA PRO A 150 -16.02 14.63 -11.50
C PRO A 150 -16.09 15.43 -12.80
N GLY A 151 -15.57 14.88 -13.88
CA GLY A 151 -15.52 15.57 -15.21
C GLY A 151 -14.37 16.56 -15.36
N SER A 152 -13.52 16.76 -14.34
CA SER A 152 -12.29 17.53 -14.51
C SER A 152 -11.38 16.90 -15.56
N SER A 153 -10.53 17.68 -16.21
CA SER A 153 -9.54 17.15 -17.15
C SER A 153 -8.61 16.12 -16.49
N PHE A 154 -8.34 16.28 -15.20
CA PHE A 154 -7.53 15.35 -14.41
C PHE A 154 -8.23 13.97 -14.31
N ILE A 155 -9.50 13.94 -13.87
CA ILE A 155 -10.30 12.70 -13.78
C ILE A 155 -10.47 12.08 -15.17
N ASN A 156 -10.78 12.87 -16.19
CA ASN A 156 -10.94 12.37 -17.55
C ASN A 156 -9.66 11.69 -18.06
N THR A 157 -8.48 12.25 -17.74
CA THR A 157 -7.19 11.64 -18.07
C THR A 157 -7.00 10.30 -17.35
N LEU A 158 -7.34 10.21 -16.08
CA LEU A 158 -7.21 8.96 -15.30
C LEU A 158 -8.18 7.89 -15.76
N SER A 159 -9.43 8.25 -16.10
CA SER A 159 -10.46 7.32 -16.51
C SER A 159 -10.35 6.92 -18.00
N SER A 160 -9.46 7.54 -18.77
CA SER A 160 -9.30 7.20 -20.19
C SER A 160 -8.48 5.93 -20.37
N GLY A 161 -8.90 5.06 -21.30
CA GLY A 161 -8.19 3.84 -21.66
C GLY A 161 -8.12 2.82 -20.52
N ASP A 162 -6.97 2.12 -20.38
CA ASP A 162 -6.77 1.12 -19.33
C ASP A 162 -6.61 1.79 -17.96
N GLU A 163 -7.51 1.49 -17.03
CA GLU A 163 -7.48 2.02 -15.66
C GLU A 163 -6.51 1.26 -14.75
N THR A 164 -6.10 0.07 -15.17
CA THR A 164 -5.27 -0.86 -14.40
C THR A 164 -4.03 -1.31 -15.19
N PRO A 165 -3.21 -0.36 -15.69
CA PRO A 165 -2.15 -0.68 -16.64
C PRO A 165 -1.04 -1.56 -16.06
N GLY A 166 -0.47 -2.37 -16.93
CA GLY A 166 0.74 -3.16 -16.66
C GLY A 166 0.49 -4.44 -15.90
N SER A 167 1.49 -4.90 -15.16
CA SER A 167 1.44 -6.13 -14.36
C SER A 167 1.03 -5.89 -12.90
N THR A 168 0.80 -4.64 -12.51
CA THR A 168 0.30 -4.28 -11.18
C THR A 168 -1.05 -4.94 -10.95
N ARG A 169 -1.25 -5.53 -9.77
CA ARG A 169 -2.56 -6.04 -9.36
C ARG A 169 -3.31 -4.96 -8.59
N TYR A 170 -4.55 -4.69 -9.00
CA TYR A 170 -5.36 -3.62 -8.44
C TYR A 170 -6.49 -4.19 -7.60
N GLY A 171 -6.67 -3.65 -6.39
CA GLY A 171 -7.80 -3.93 -5.51
C GLY A 171 -8.41 -2.63 -5.00
N THR A 172 -9.74 -2.57 -4.91
CA THR A 172 -10.46 -1.44 -4.32
C THR A 172 -11.36 -1.92 -3.19
N TRP A 173 -11.57 -1.09 -2.17
CA TRP A 173 -12.51 -1.30 -1.07
C TRP A 173 -13.43 -0.10 -0.97
N TYR A 174 -14.72 -0.31 -1.12
CA TYR A 174 -15.73 0.77 -1.22
C TYR A 174 -17.02 0.39 -0.49
N SER A 175 -17.76 1.40 -0.02
CA SER A 175 -18.93 1.21 0.82
C SER A 175 -20.03 2.24 0.50
N PRO A 176 -21.32 1.84 0.52
CA PRO A 176 -22.42 2.78 0.36
C PRO A 176 -22.59 3.74 1.54
N CYS A 177 -21.96 3.43 2.69
CA CYS A 177 -21.97 4.29 3.88
C CYS A 177 -20.79 5.28 3.92
N ASP A 178 -19.97 5.37 2.88
CA ASP A 178 -18.79 6.22 2.81
C ASP A 178 -19.10 7.69 3.13
N GLY A 179 -20.11 8.26 2.46
CA GLY A 179 -20.61 9.63 2.68
C GLY A 179 -19.73 10.75 2.12
N VAL A 180 -18.50 10.46 1.68
CA VAL A 180 -17.55 11.44 1.10
C VAL A 180 -17.27 11.15 -0.36
N ILE A 181 -17.07 9.89 -0.74
CA ILE A 181 -16.97 9.50 -2.14
C ILE A 181 -18.41 9.37 -2.70
N VAL A 182 -18.79 10.32 -3.53
CA VAL A 182 -20.15 10.41 -4.10
C VAL A 182 -20.05 10.53 -5.62
N PRO A 183 -20.57 9.55 -6.35
CA PRO A 183 -21.11 8.27 -5.87
C PRO A 183 -20.03 7.36 -5.28
N TYR A 184 -20.37 6.53 -4.30
CA TYR A 184 -19.40 5.64 -3.64
C TYR A 184 -18.74 4.64 -4.60
N THR A 185 -19.40 4.33 -5.71
CA THR A 185 -18.88 3.49 -6.80
C THR A 185 -17.74 4.15 -7.58
N SER A 186 -17.49 5.45 -7.39
CA SER A 186 -16.31 6.13 -7.93
C SER A 186 -14.98 5.51 -7.47
N THR A 187 -15.00 4.71 -6.41
CA THR A 187 -13.81 3.98 -5.94
C THR A 187 -13.45 2.79 -6.82
N THR A 188 -14.41 2.19 -7.54
CA THR A 188 -14.14 1.01 -8.36
C THR A 188 -13.24 1.35 -9.55
N LEU A 189 -12.47 0.37 -10.04
CA LEU A 189 -11.65 0.47 -11.24
C LEU A 189 -11.96 -0.69 -12.18
N SER A 190 -12.01 -0.40 -13.47
CA SER A 190 -12.12 -1.44 -14.49
C SER A 190 -10.83 -2.28 -14.48
N GLY A 191 -10.96 -3.61 -14.45
CA GLY A 191 -9.83 -4.54 -14.36
C GLY A 191 -9.32 -4.83 -12.94
N ALA A 192 -9.84 -4.14 -11.90
CA ALA A 192 -9.46 -4.39 -10.51
C ALA A 192 -10.35 -5.44 -9.84
N THR A 193 -9.88 -6.01 -8.73
CA THR A 193 -10.71 -6.71 -7.75
C THR A 193 -11.44 -5.68 -6.91
N ASN A 194 -12.73 -5.45 -7.19
CA ASN A 194 -13.53 -4.44 -6.50
C ASN A 194 -14.27 -5.08 -5.30
N ASN A 195 -13.84 -4.76 -4.07
CA ASN A 195 -14.34 -5.34 -2.83
C ASN A 195 -15.41 -4.44 -2.21
N TYR A 196 -16.64 -4.91 -2.18
CA TYR A 196 -17.76 -4.22 -1.53
C TYR A 196 -17.72 -4.45 -0.02
N VAL A 197 -17.75 -3.37 0.76
CA VAL A 197 -17.84 -3.38 2.21
C VAL A 197 -19.24 -2.89 2.61
N VAL A 198 -19.98 -3.70 3.36
CA VAL A 198 -21.44 -3.52 3.58
C VAL A 198 -21.78 -2.13 4.12
N CYS A 199 -21.14 -1.68 5.19
CA CYS A 199 -21.33 -0.33 5.71
C CYS A 199 -20.09 0.13 6.47
N GLN A 200 -19.27 0.94 5.80
CA GLN A 200 -18.12 1.59 6.42
C GLN A 200 -18.10 3.06 6.02
N THR A 201 -17.86 3.94 7.01
CA THR A 201 -17.73 5.37 6.76
C THR A 201 -16.36 5.71 6.18
N HIS A 202 -16.25 6.86 5.52
CA HIS A 202 -15.02 7.27 4.84
C HIS A 202 -13.78 7.21 5.72
N LEU A 203 -13.82 7.84 6.89
CA LEU A 203 -12.70 7.80 7.83
C LEU A 203 -12.65 6.50 8.65
N GLY A 204 -13.79 5.82 8.82
CA GLY A 204 -13.86 4.54 9.50
C GLY A 204 -13.00 3.46 8.83
N PHE A 205 -12.85 3.50 7.52
CA PHE A 205 -11.95 2.62 6.79
C PHE A 205 -10.49 2.63 7.32
N LEU A 206 -10.01 3.78 7.79
CA LEU A 206 -8.63 3.92 8.29
C LEU A 206 -8.38 3.16 9.59
N THR A 207 -9.44 2.79 10.31
CA THR A 207 -9.37 2.08 11.59
C THR A 207 -10.05 0.72 11.57
N ASP A 208 -10.67 0.34 10.45
CA ASP A 208 -11.30 -0.96 10.26
C ASP A 208 -10.26 -2.07 10.09
N THR A 209 -9.96 -2.74 11.17
CA THR A 209 -8.96 -3.82 11.19
C THR A 209 -9.36 -5.00 10.31
N GLY A 210 -10.66 -5.22 10.07
CA GLY A 210 -11.18 -6.25 9.16
C GLY A 210 -10.78 -5.95 7.71
N THR A 211 -11.11 -4.76 7.22
CA THR A 211 -10.71 -4.30 5.88
C THR A 211 -9.18 -4.24 5.74
N LEU A 212 -8.48 -3.70 6.73
CA LEU A 212 -7.01 -3.61 6.70
C LEU A 212 -6.34 -5.00 6.66
N THR A 213 -6.94 -6.01 7.30
CA THR A 213 -6.47 -7.40 7.22
C THR A 213 -6.71 -8.00 5.84
N GLN A 214 -7.86 -7.74 5.22
CA GLN A 214 -8.13 -8.16 3.84
C GLN A 214 -7.12 -7.55 2.85
N ILE A 215 -6.80 -6.26 3.01
CA ILE A 215 -5.81 -5.57 2.20
C ILE A 215 -4.43 -6.21 2.38
N ARG A 216 -4.01 -6.44 3.61
CA ARG A 216 -2.75 -7.14 3.88
C ARG A 216 -2.70 -8.51 3.20
N SER A 217 -3.80 -9.27 3.23
CA SER A 217 -3.89 -10.57 2.56
C SER A 217 -3.84 -10.44 1.03
N PHE A 218 -4.45 -9.42 0.47
CA PHE A 218 -4.36 -9.09 -0.97
C PHE A 218 -2.91 -8.79 -1.38
N LEU A 219 -2.16 -8.05 -0.56
CA LEU A 219 -0.75 -7.76 -0.84
C LEU A 219 0.17 -8.99 -0.69
N ALA A 220 -0.27 -10.05 -0.05
CA ALA A 220 0.50 -11.28 0.13
C ALA A 220 0.40 -12.27 -1.05
N THR A 221 -0.37 -11.92 -2.11
CA THR A 221 -0.65 -12.82 -3.26
C THR A 221 0.33 -12.71 -4.42
#